data_fc0a2d3e3d64b3441ac926431410fb49
#
_entry.id   fc0a2d3e3d64b3441ac926431410fb49
#
_cell.length_a   1.000
_cell.length_b   1.000
_cell.length_c   1.000
_cell.angle_alpha   90.00
_cell.angle_beta   90.00
_cell.angle_gamma   90.00
#
_symmetry.space_group_name_H-M   'P 1'
#
loop_
_entity.id
_entity.type
_entity.pdbx_description
1 polymer ?
#
loop_
_entity_poly.entity_id
_entity_poly.type
_entity_poly.pdbx_seq_one_letter_code
_entity_poly.pdbx_strand_id
1 'polypeptide(L)'
;MHHLIDISDLSMQELQEIIDLALDIIAERPAYTERCKNKTLATLFYEPSTRTRLSFEAAMLELGGNVLGFSDASTSSVTKGESLADTIMTINKFADIIAMRHPKDGAPLVASRVTDIPIINGGDGSHCHPTQTLADLLTIKREMRRLDNLVIGMCGDLKFGRTVHSLTKAMMRYENIRFVMISPDELKMPEHVLEELREAGIPYTEVRDMESVMPELAPLYRPGVRRDRPDAHPVHAPLRPAYPLDP
;
A
#
# COMPACT_ATOMS: atom_id res chain seq x y z
N MET A 1 -9.72 -1.77 19.32
CA MET A 1 -9.06 -0.73 18.52
C MET A 1 -8.22 -1.44 17.47
N HIS A 2 -8.41 -1.13 16.20
CA HIS A 2 -7.73 -1.86 15.12
C HIS A 2 -6.44 -1.15 14.71
N HIS A 3 -5.34 -1.90 14.66
CA HIS A 3 -4.14 -1.51 13.94
C HIS A 3 -4.33 -1.92 12.46
N LEU A 4 -3.74 -1.21 11.53
CA LEU A 4 -3.66 -1.58 10.12
C LEU A 4 -2.21 -1.98 9.80
N ILE A 5 -1.89 -3.24 10.02
CA ILE A 5 -0.54 -3.78 9.78
C ILE A 5 -0.46 -4.46 8.41
N ASP A 6 -1.47 -5.26 8.08
CA ASP A 6 -1.63 -5.93 6.79
C ASP A 6 -3.04 -5.66 6.25
N ILE A 7 -3.24 -5.80 4.94
CA ILE A 7 -4.57 -5.66 4.32
C ILE A 7 -5.53 -6.77 4.77
N SER A 8 -5.00 -7.91 5.17
CA SER A 8 -5.75 -9.05 5.71
C SER A 8 -6.33 -8.80 7.10
N ASP A 9 -5.85 -7.78 7.83
CA ASP A 9 -6.40 -7.38 9.13
C ASP A 9 -7.83 -6.83 8.99
N LEU A 10 -8.21 -6.38 7.80
CA LEU A 10 -9.53 -5.84 7.52
C LEU A 10 -10.46 -6.94 7.00
N SER A 11 -11.66 -7.02 7.56
CA SER A 11 -12.76 -7.78 6.96
C SER A 11 -13.19 -7.18 5.61
N MET A 12 -13.93 -7.93 4.78
CA MET A 12 -14.45 -7.40 3.53
C MET A 12 -15.41 -6.22 3.75
N GLN A 13 -16.16 -6.25 4.84
CA GLN A 13 -17.04 -5.16 5.22
C GLN A 13 -16.24 -3.89 5.57
N GLU A 14 -15.23 -3.98 6.43
CA GLU A 14 -14.37 -2.85 6.79
C GLU A 14 -13.62 -2.29 5.58
N LEU A 15 -13.16 -3.16 4.68
CA LEU A 15 -12.52 -2.76 3.45
C LEU A 15 -13.47 -1.95 2.55
N GLN A 16 -14.72 -2.40 2.42
CA GLN A 16 -15.74 -1.68 1.66
C GLN A 16 -16.08 -0.34 2.31
N GLU A 17 -16.26 -0.31 3.64
CA GLU A 17 -16.54 0.92 4.39
C GLU A 17 -15.42 1.97 4.22
N ILE A 18 -14.15 1.53 4.23
CA ILE A 18 -13.00 2.43 3.99
C ILE A 18 -13.02 2.99 2.57
N ILE A 19 -13.31 2.14 1.57
CA ILE A 19 -13.36 2.57 0.16
C ILE A 19 -14.53 3.54 -0.04
N ASP A 20 -15.70 3.25 0.51
CA ASP A 20 -16.88 4.11 0.39
C ASP A 20 -16.67 5.46 1.10
N LEU A 21 -16.07 5.44 2.29
CA LEU A 21 -15.67 6.66 2.99
C LEU A 21 -14.66 7.49 2.18
N ALA A 22 -13.70 6.84 1.54
CA ALA A 22 -12.73 7.54 0.69
C ALA A 22 -13.40 8.19 -0.54
N LEU A 23 -14.39 7.52 -1.15
CA LEU A 23 -15.18 8.08 -2.25
C LEU A 23 -16.02 9.28 -1.78
N ASP A 24 -16.61 9.20 -0.59
CA ASP A 24 -17.38 10.28 0.01
C ASP A 24 -16.50 11.50 0.34
N ILE A 25 -15.31 11.28 0.92
CA ILE A 25 -14.32 12.35 1.15
C ILE A 25 -13.91 13.03 -0.18
N ILE A 26 -13.75 12.26 -1.25
CA ILE A 26 -13.42 12.83 -2.58
C ILE A 26 -14.56 13.70 -3.10
N ALA A 27 -15.82 13.30 -2.89
CA ALA A 27 -17.00 14.02 -3.34
C ALA A 27 -17.29 15.28 -2.49
N GLU A 28 -17.14 15.16 -1.17
CA GLU A 28 -17.57 16.17 -0.20
C GLU A 28 -16.43 16.60 0.74
N ARG A 29 -15.24 16.84 0.21
CA ARG A 29 -14.03 17.17 0.97
C ARG A 29 -14.22 18.26 2.06
N PRO A 30 -14.98 19.35 1.83
CA PRO A 30 -15.21 20.36 2.87
C PRO A 30 -15.91 19.84 4.14
N ALA A 31 -16.72 18.78 4.04
CA ALA A 31 -17.42 18.19 5.18
C ALA A 31 -16.49 17.47 6.17
N TYR A 32 -15.24 17.20 5.76
CA TYR A 32 -14.28 16.42 6.53
C TYR A 32 -13.16 17.25 7.18
N THR A 33 -13.09 18.56 6.93
CA THR A 33 -11.98 19.45 7.35
C THR A 33 -11.79 19.58 8.88
N GLU A 34 -12.75 19.15 9.70
CA GLU A 34 -12.66 19.18 11.16
C GLU A 34 -12.74 17.77 11.80
N ARG A 35 -12.70 16.70 10.99
CA ARG A 35 -12.88 15.32 11.50
C ARG A 35 -11.80 14.88 12.47
N CYS A 36 -10.58 15.37 12.32
CA CYS A 36 -9.45 15.07 13.20
C CYS A 36 -9.06 16.27 14.08
N LYS A 37 -9.97 17.22 14.32
CA LYS A 37 -9.74 18.37 15.19
C LYS A 37 -9.28 17.90 16.57
N ASN A 38 -8.20 18.51 17.09
CA ASN A 38 -7.54 18.16 18.36
C ASN A 38 -6.94 16.75 18.40
N LYS A 39 -6.79 16.08 17.24
CA LYS A 39 -6.08 14.81 17.12
C LYS A 39 -4.68 15.02 16.56
N THR A 40 -3.76 14.18 16.97
CA THR A 40 -2.36 14.25 16.56
C THR A 40 -1.92 12.92 15.92
N LEU A 41 -1.41 13.02 14.70
CA LEU A 41 -0.75 11.92 13.99
C LEU A 41 0.75 11.97 14.27
N ALA A 42 1.33 10.86 14.70
CA ALA A 42 2.78 10.69 14.69
C ALA A 42 3.23 9.98 13.39
N THR A 43 4.15 10.61 12.65
CA THR A 43 4.80 10.00 11.48
C THR A 43 6.20 9.54 11.84
N LEU A 44 6.41 8.20 11.95
CA LEU A 44 7.67 7.60 12.38
C LEU A 44 8.32 6.88 11.19
N PHE A 45 9.16 7.59 10.46
CA PHE A 45 9.78 7.08 9.25
C PHE A 45 11.24 6.70 9.50
N TYR A 46 11.47 5.40 9.78
CA TYR A 46 12.81 4.81 9.94
C TYR A 46 13.51 4.54 8.61
N GLU A 47 12.76 4.61 7.51
CA GLU A 47 13.26 4.52 6.13
C GLU A 47 12.75 5.75 5.36
N PRO A 48 13.61 6.47 4.62
CA PRO A 48 13.19 7.65 3.85
C PRO A 48 12.06 7.36 2.86
N SER A 49 11.00 8.15 2.92
CA SER A 49 9.87 8.06 1.98
C SER A 49 9.13 9.38 1.88
N THR A 50 9.49 10.19 0.90
CA THR A 50 8.90 11.52 0.72
C THR A 50 7.40 11.45 0.45
N ARG A 51 6.99 10.66 -0.55
CA ARG A 51 5.56 10.59 -0.94
C ARG A 51 4.67 10.06 0.18
N THR A 52 5.01 8.91 0.75
CA THR A 52 4.17 8.29 1.78
C THR A 52 4.04 9.17 3.00
N ARG A 53 5.16 9.74 3.50
CA ARG A 53 5.14 10.62 4.67
C ARG A 53 4.27 11.86 4.42
N LEU A 54 4.54 12.59 3.35
CA LEU A 54 3.80 13.81 3.02
C LEU A 54 2.31 13.52 2.76
N SER A 55 1.96 12.35 2.23
CA SER A 55 0.55 11.96 2.06
C SER A 55 -0.17 11.80 3.39
N PHE A 56 0.44 11.14 4.38
CA PHE A 56 -0.14 11.02 5.72
C PHE A 56 -0.24 12.37 6.42
N GLU A 57 0.82 13.18 6.36
CA GLU A 57 0.86 14.49 7.00
C GLU A 57 -0.17 15.44 6.39
N ALA A 58 -0.23 15.51 5.05
CA ALA A 58 -1.21 16.34 4.35
C ALA A 58 -2.66 15.89 4.67
N ALA A 59 -2.93 14.58 4.64
CA ALA A 59 -4.25 14.06 4.96
C ALA A 59 -4.68 14.46 6.39
N MET A 60 -3.79 14.33 7.38
CA MET A 60 -4.11 14.70 8.76
C MET A 60 -4.36 16.19 8.92
N LEU A 61 -3.56 17.04 8.26
CA LEU A 61 -3.74 18.50 8.28
C LEU A 61 -5.04 18.91 7.59
N GLU A 62 -5.38 18.30 6.45
CA GLU A 62 -6.63 18.57 5.73
C GLU A 62 -7.88 18.15 6.51
N LEU A 63 -7.74 17.14 7.38
CA LEU A 63 -8.80 16.71 8.31
C LEU A 63 -8.86 17.57 9.59
N GLY A 64 -8.04 18.62 9.70
CA GLY A 64 -8.01 19.56 10.83
C GLY A 64 -7.21 19.08 12.04
N GLY A 65 -6.39 18.05 11.89
CA GLY A 65 -5.53 17.53 12.94
C GLY A 65 -4.12 18.13 12.96
N ASN A 66 -3.28 17.60 13.83
CA ASN A 66 -1.89 18.00 13.99
C ASN A 66 -0.94 16.86 13.61
N VAL A 67 0.31 17.19 13.31
CA VAL A 67 1.33 16.21 12.96
C VAL A 67 2.59 16.43 13.79
N LEU A 68 3.21 15.34 14.24
CA LEU A 68 4.55 15.32 14.81
C LEU A 68 5.30 14.08 14.30
N GLY A 69 6.60 13.99 14.51
CA GLY A 69 7.37 12.80 14.14
C GLY A 69 8.72 13.11 13.55
N PHE A 70 9.30 12.12 12.88
CA PHE A 70 10.60 12.23 12.21
C PHE A 70 10.59 11.57 10.84
N SER A 71 11.47 12.05 9.95
CA SER A 71 11.61 11.57 8.58
C SER A 71 12.77 10.60 8.36
N ASP A 72 13.64 10.51 9.38
CA ASP A 72 14.85 9.69 9.38
C ASP A 72 15.18 9.30 10.82
N ALA A 73 15.44 8.03 11.07
CA ALA A 73 15.84 7.51 12.39
C ALA A 73 17.14 8.15 12.91
N SER A 74 18.01 8.62 12.01
CA SER A 74 19.26 9.30 12.38
C SER A 74 19.05 10.62 13.16
N THR A 75 17.86 11.21 13.05
CA THR A 75 17.48 12.45 13.75
C THR A 75 16.79 12.20 15.10
N SER A 76 16.63 10.93 15.49
CA SER A 76 15.93 10.53 16.72
C SER A 76 16.85 9.85 17.74
N SER A 77 16.35 9.56 18.92
CA SER A 77 17.07 8.85 19.98
C SER A 77 17.45 7.40 19.62
N VAL A 78 16.94 6.87 18.51
CA VAL A 78 17.35 5.57 17.94
C VAL A 78 18.87 5.50 17.75
N THR A 79 19.52 6.62 17.38
CA THR A 79 20.99 6.70 17.25
C THR A 79 21.72 6.51 18.57
N LYS A 80 21.04 6.68 19.70
CA LYS A 80 21.58 6.46 21.05
C LYS A 80 21.24 5.08 21.62
N GLY A 81 20.68 4.18 20.78
CA GLY A 81 20.31 2.83 21.19
C GLY A 81 18.89 2.68 21.74
N GLU A 82 18.03 3.68 21.59
CA GLU A 82 16.62 3.57 21.97
C GLU A 82 15.94 2.47 21.13
N SER A 83 15.25 1.57 21.80
CA SER A 83 14.53 0.49 21.12
C SER A 83 13.25 0.99 20.43
N LEU A 84 12.75 0.24 19.44
CA LEU A 84 11.46 0.54 18.82
C LEU A 84 10.34 0.61 19.88
N ALA A 85 10.33 -0.30 20.84
CA ALA A 85 9.34 -0.32 21.91
C ALA A 85 9.37 0.96 22.76
N ASP A 86 10.55 1.42 23.15
CA ASP A 86 10.72 2.65 23.95
C ASP A 86 10.26 3.89 23.17
N THR A 87 10.62 3.98 21.89
CA THR A 87 10.13 5.05 21.00
C THR A 87 8.60 5.05 20.95
N ILE A 88 7.96 3.89 20.72
CA ILE A 88 6.51 3.79 20.64
C ILE A 88 5.84 4.15 21.96
N MET A 89 6.34 3.67 23.09
CA MET A 89 5.82 4.02 24.43
C MET A 89 5.94 5.52 24.73
N THR A 90 6.99 6.15 24.26
CA THR A 90 7.18 7.60 24.37
C THR A 90 6.16 8.35 23.51
N ILE A 91 6.03 8.00 22.24
CA ILE A 91 5.10 8.63 21.28
C ILE A 91 3.64 8.45 21.71
N ASN A 92 3.30 7.35 22.36
CA ASN A 92 1.97 7.09 22.90
C ASN A 92 1.45 8.17 23.87
N LYS A 93 2.34 9.01 24.42
CA LYS A 93 1.97 10.14 25.27
C LYS A 93 1.67 11.43 24.51
N PHE A 94 1.98 11.49 23.22
CA PHE A 94 1.91 12.72 22.42
C PHE A 94 1.00 12.61 21.20
N ALA A 95 0.60 11.40 20.82
CA ALA A 95 -0.19 11.17 19.61
C ALA A 95 -1.43 10.33 19.88
N ASP A 96 -2.42 10.46 19.00
CA ASP A 96 -3.64 9.66 18.99
C ASP A 96 -3.58 8.51 17.99
N ILE A 97 -2.67 8.59 17.00
CA ILE A 97 -2.48 7.60 15.94
C ILE A 97 -1.04 7.67 15.43
N ILE A 98 -0.50 6.55 15.01
CA ILE A 98 0.87 6.45 14.47
C ILE A 98 0.80 5.93 13.03
N ALA A 99 1.43 6.63 12.09
CA ALA A 99 1.81 6.09 10.79
C ALA A 99 3.31 5.81 10.81
N MET A 100 3.71 4.54 10.62
CA MET A 100 5.12 4.20 10.64
C MET A 100 5.58 3.49 9.38
N ARG A 101 6.83 3.75 8.99
CA ARG A 101 7.55 3.05 7.94
C ARG A 101 8.89 2.56 8.45
N HIS A 102 9.22 1.30 8.21
CA HIS A 102 10.40 0.67 8.77
C HIS A 102 11.11 -0.23 7.74
N PRO A 103 12.47 -0.28 7.72
CA PRO A 103 13.20 -1.15 6.79
C PRO A 103 13.11 -2.65 7.13
N LYS A 104 12.73 -3.01 8.36
CA LYS A 104 12.59 -4.42 8.80
C LYS A 104 11.15 -4.88 8.71
N ASP A 105 10.94 -6.06 8.13
CA ASP A 105 9.67 -6.74 8.08
C ASP A 105 9.11 -6.97 9.50
N GLY A 106 7.80 -6.77 9.68
CA GLY A 106 7.11 -7.00 10.94
C GLY A 106 7.33 -5.94 12.03
N ALA A 107 8.13 -4.89 11.81
CA ALA A 107 8.33 -3.85 12.81
C ALA A 107 7.02 -3.15 13.24
N PRO A 108 6.05 -2.83 12.36
CA PRO A 108 4.75 -2.31 12.77
C PRO A 108 3.95 -3.27 13.65
N LEU A 109 4.06 -4.58 13.40
CA LEU A 109 3.42 -5.59 14.25
C LEU A 109 4.05 -5.63 15.66
N VAL A 110 5.37 -5.50 15.76
CA VAL A 110 6.05 -5.39 17.06
C VAL A 110 5.61 -4.13 17.78
N ALA A 111 5.56 -3.00 17.08
CA ALA A 111 5.10 -1.72 17.61
C ALA A 111 3.66 -1.81 18.13
N SER A 112 2.75 -2.48 17.43
CA SER A 112 1.34 -2.61 17.83
C SER A 112 1.12 -3.37 19.15
N ARG A 113 2.10 -4.17 19.58
CA ARG A 113 2.02 -4.94 20.83
C ARG A 113 2.36 -4.13 22.08
N VAL A 114 2.89 -2.93 21.91
CA VAL A 114 3.38 -2.08 23.03
C VAL A 114 2.67 -0.73 23.10
N THR A 115 1.55 -0.57 22.39
CA THR A 115 0.77 0.67 22.40
C THR A 115 -0.73 0.41 22.34
N ASP A 116 -1.50 1.33 22.93
CA ASP A 116 -2.96 1.33 22.90
C ASP A 116 -3.52 2.23 21.78
N ILE A 117 -2.69 3.04 21.10
CA ILE A 117 -3.14 3.87 19.98
C ILE A 117 -2.96 3.14 18.64
N PRO A 118 -3.82 3.42 17.63
CA PRO A 118 -3.75 2.75 16.34
C PRO A 118 -2.39 2.95 15.65
N ILE A 119 -1.88 1.89 15.05
CA ILE A 119 -0.73 1.94 14.16
C ILE A 119 -1.17 1.65 12.73
N ILE A 120 -0.74 2.49 11.81
CA ILE A 120 -0.87 2.30 10.36
C ILE A 120 0.51 1.98 9.79
N ASN A 121 0.62 0.84 9.13
CA ASN A 121 1.82 0.44 8.40
C ASN A 121 1.93 1.22 7.08
N GLY A 122 2.89 2.13 6.98
CA GLY A 122 3.26 2.89 5.78
C GLY A 122 4.32 2.18 4.92
N GLY A 123 4.52 0.89 5.14
CA GLY A 123 5.47 0.01 4.46
C GLY A 123 6.57 -0.50 5.38
N ASP A 124 6.75 -1.81 5.43
CA ASP A 124 7.78 -2.48 6.21
C ASP A 124 8.60 -3.44 5.33
N GLY A 125 9.87 -3.14 5.17
CA GLY A 125 10.82 -3.96 4.41
C GLY A 125 10.30 -4.39 3.03
N SER A 126 10.29 -5.69 2.80
CA SER A 126 9.72 -6.34 1.62
C SER A 126 8.32 -6.93 1.86
N HIS A 127 7.80 -6.84 3.08
CA HIS A 127 6.59 -7.53 3.53
C HIS A 127 5.32 -6.93 2.92
N CYS A 128 4.84 -5.78 3.38
CA CYS A 128 3.59 -5.22 2.86
C CYS A 128 3.51 -3.69 2.92
N HIS A 129 2.47 -3.13 2.27
CA HIS A 129 2.15 -1.72 2.29
C HIS A 129 0.61 -1.56 2.19
N PRO A 130 -0.14 -1.81 3.27
CA PRO A 130 -1.60 -1.90 3.23
C PRO A 130 -2.25 -0.60 2.73
N THR A 131 -1.72 0.56 3.07
CA THR A 131 -2.29 1.84 2.61
C THR A 131 -2.09 2.08 1.11
N GLN A 132 -1.03 1.53 0.50
CA GLN A 132 -0.91 1.54 -0.96
C GLN A 132 -1.96 0.62 -1.58
N THR A 133 -2.18 -0.54 -1.01
CA THR A 133 -3.22 -1.47 -1.48
C THR A 133 -4.62 -0.84 -1.42
N LEU A 134 -4.93 -0.11 -0.34
CA LEU A 134 -6.20 0.65 -0.24
C LEU A 134 -6.31 1.71 -1.33
N ALA A 135 -5.24 2.45 -1.63
CA ALA A 135 -5.22 3.43 -2.70
C ALA A 135 -5.39 2.78 -4.09
N ASP A 136 -4.79 1.61 -4.31
CA ASP A 136 -4.93 0.85 -5.55
C ASP A 136 -6.36 0.33 -5.72
N LEU A 137 -6.97 -0.23 -4.66
CA LEU A 137 -8.38 -0.65 -4.66
C LEU A 137 -9.33 0.51 -4.93
N LEU A 138 -9.10 1.66 -4.29
CA LEU A 138 -9.87 2.88 -4.53
C LEU A 138 -9.76 3.33 -6.00
N THR A 139 -8.56 3.28 -6.55
CA THR A 139 -8.33 3.62 -7.97
C THR A 139 -9.08 2.67 -8.89
N ILE A 140 -8.97 1.35 -8.67
CA ILE A 140 -9.71 0.35 -9.44
C ILE A 140 -11.22 0.59 -9.33
N LYS A 141 -11.74 0.82 -8.10
CA LYS A 141 -13.17 1.11 -7.88
C LYS A 141 -13.63 2.36 -8.63
N ARG A 142 -12.82 3.42 -8.65
CA ARG A 142 -13.15 4.66 -9.38
C ARG A 142 -13.19 4.47 -10.89
N GLU A 143 -12.16 3.86 -11.44
CA GLU A 143 -12.00 3.68 -12.89
C GLU A 143 -12.95 2.61 -13.44
N MET A 144 -13.04 1.46 -12.76
CA MET A 144 -13.82 0.31 -13.22
C MET A 144 -15.26 0.29 -12.67
N ARG A 145 -15.59 1.14 -11.70
CA ARG A 145 -16.89 1.19 -10.99
C ARG A 145 -17.26 -0.08 -10.22
N ARG A 146 -16.33 -1.04 -10.13
CA ARG A 146 -16.47 -2.33 -9.44
C ARG A 146 -15.12 -2.85 -8.99
N LEU A 147 -15.11 -3.88 -8.12
CA LEU A 147 -13.92 -4.60 -7.67
C LEU A 147 -14.01 -6.10 -7.94
N ASP A 148 -15.16 -6.55 -8.40
CA ASP A 148 -15.46 -7.92 -8.83
C ASP A 148 -15.48 -8.04 -10.38
N ASN A 149 -15.50 -9.29 -10.88
CA ASN A 149 -15.59 -9.58 -12.31
C ASN A 149 -14.52 -8.84 -13.16
N LEU A 150 -13.26 -8.91 -12.71
CA LEU A 150 -12.14 -8.20 -13.34
C LEU A 150 -11.04 -9.16 -13.81
N VAL A 151 -10.43 -8.80 -14.94
CA VAL A 151 -9.17 -9.38 -15.41
C VAL A 151 -8.05 -8.38 -15.15
N ILE A 152 -7.20 -8.66 -14.18
CA ILE A 152 -6.20 -7.72 -13.68
C ILE A 152 -4.83 -8.07 -14.24
N GLY A 153 -4.26 -7.17 -15.03
CA GLY A 153 -2.88 -7.27 -15.50
C GLY A 153 -1.89 -6.78 -14.44
N MET A 154 -0.96 -7.63 -14.07
CA MET A 154 0.20 -7.27 -13.22
C MET A 154 1.45 -7.25 -14.08
N CYS A 155 2.07 -6.08 -14.31
CA CYS A 155 3.17 -5.96 -15.26
C CYS A 155 4.43 -5.39 -14.63
N GLY A 156 5.57 -6.06 -14.80
CA GLY A 156 6.90 -5.58 -14.43
C GLY A 156 7.62 -6.46 -13.43
N ASP A 157 8.15 -5.88 -12.34
CA ASP A 157 8.82 -6.63 -11.26
C ASP A 157 7.78 -7.28 -10.34
N LEU A 158 7.39 -8.52 -10.65
CA LEU A 158 6.44 -9.27 -9.84
C LEU A 158 7.12 -10.04 -8.71
N LYS A 159 8.45 -10.22 -8.79
CA LYS A 159 9.23 -10.99 -7.81
C LYS A 159 9.45 -10.22 -6.51
N PHE A 160 9.81 -8.95 -6.64
CA PHE A 160 10.19 -8.11 -5.50
C PHE A 160 9.18 -6.99 -5.22
N GLY A 161 8.14 -6.89 -6.04
CA GLY A 161 7.11 -5.87 -5.95
C GLY A 161 6.12 -6.13 -4.80
N ARG A 162 6.45 -5.78 -3.54
CA ARG A 162 5.55 -5.96 -2.39
C ARG A 162 4.13 -5.43 -2.61
N THR A 163 3.99 -4.34 -3.37
CA THR A 163 2.67 -3.77 -3.68
C THR A 163 1.85 -4.66 -4.61
N VAL A 164 2.52 -5.39 -5.51
CA VAL A 164 1.87 -6.40 -6.36
C VAL A 164 1.34 -7.54 -5.50
N HIS A 165 2.17 -8.06 -4.58
CA HIS A 165 1.78 -9.16 -3.70
C HIS A 165 0.60 -8.76 -2.81
N SER A 166 0.65 -7.58 -2.19
CA SER A 166 -0.43 -7.08 -1.35
C SER A 166 -1.72 -6.82 -2.14
N LEU A 167 -1.63 -6.28 -3.37
CA LEU A 167 -2.79 -6.08 -4.22
C LEU A 167 -3.37 -7.42 -4.70
N THR A 168 -2.53 -8.40 -5.04
CA THR A 168 -2.97 -9.75 -5.38
C THR A 168 -3.77 -10.36 -4.25
N LYS A 169 -3.25 -10.34 -3.01
CA LYS A 169 -3.94 -10.83 -1.81
C LYS A 169 -5.28 -10.12 -1.57
N ALA A 170 -5.33 -8.81 -1.74
CA ALA A 170 -6.56 -8.05 -1.58
C ALA A 170 -7.61 -8.42 -2.65
N MET A 171 -7.19 -8.49 -3.91
CA MET A 171 -8.09 -8.79 -5.03
C MET A 171 -8.59 -10.23 -5.05
N MET A 172 -7.83 -11.20 -4.53
CA MET A 172 -8.28 -12.60 -4.36
C MET A 172 -9.55 -12.73 -3.50
N ARG A 173 -9.89 -11.72 -2.72
CA ARG A 173 -11.05 -11.71 -1.82
C ARG A 173 -12.35 -11.27 -2.52
N TYR A 174 -12.26 -10.81 -3.78
CA TYR A 174 -13.42 -10.42 -4.61
C TYR A 174 -13.81 -11.53 -5.58
N GLU A 175 -15.07 -11.51 -6.02
CA GLU A 175 -15.62 -12.55 -6.88
C GLU A 175 -15.15 -12.42 -8.34
N ASN A 176 -14.94 -13.55 -9.01
CA ASN A 176 -14.63 -13.64 -10.42
C ASN A 176 -13.42 -12.79 -10.86
N ILE A 177 -12.34 -12.88 -10.09
CA ILE A 177 -11.05 -12.25 -10.43
C ILE A 177 -10.20 -13.24 -11.22
N ARG A 178 -9.54 -12.75 -12.27
CA ARG A 178 -8.49 -13.45 -13.01
C ARG A 178 -7.26 -12.55 -13.10
N PHE A 179 -6.08 -13.13 -12.90
CA PHE A 179 -4.82 -12.40 -13.04
C PHE A 179 -4.10 -12.74 -14.34
N VAL A 180 -3.50 -11.73 -14.97
CA VAL A 180 -2.53 -11.88 -16.05
C VAL A 180 -1.21 -11.29 -15.59
N MET A 181 -0.22 -12.15 -15.39
CA MET A 181 1.08 -11.81 -14.85
C MET A 181 2.08 -11.64 -15.98
N ILE A 182 2.52 -10.40 -16.20
CA ILE A 182 3.33 -10.00 -17.35
C ILE A 182 4.71 -9.63 -16.84
N SER A 183 5.68 -10.50 -17.04
CA SER A 183 7.05 -10.27 -16.57
C SER A 183 8.09 -11.09 -17.35
N PRO A 184 9.35 -10.63 -17.41
CA PRO A 184 10.46 -11.50 -17.80
C PRO A 184 10.63 -12.64 -16.78
N ASP A 185 11.30 -13.72 -17.19
CA ASP A 185 11.42 -14.94 -16.36
C ASP A 185 12.09 -14.70 -15.01
N GLU A 186 13.05 -13.77 -14.95
CA GLU A 186 13.80 -13.44 -13.75
C GLU A 186 12.97 -12.68 -12.70
N LEU A 187 11.87 -12.06 -13.14
CA LEU A 187 10.99 -11.21 -12.33
C LEU A 187 9.58 -11.78 -12.17
N LYS A 188 9.40 -13.07 -12.40
CA LYS A 188 8.13 -13.77 -12.22
C LYS A 188 7.61 -13.67 -10.79
N MET A 189 6.29 -13.82 -10.67
CA MET A 189 5.62 -13.93 -9.37
C MET A 189 6.24 -15.07 -8.56
N PRO A 190 6.54 -14.86 -7.26
CA PRO A 190 7.06 -15.91 -6.39
C PRO A 190 6.09 -17.08 -6.25
N GLU A 191 6.62 -18.29 -6.16
CA GLU A 191 5.84 -19.52 -6.11
C GLU A 191 4.82 -19.55 -4.97
N HIS A 192 5.19 -19.03 -3.79
CA HIS A 192 4.26 -18.98 -2.65
C HIS A 192 2.98 -18.16 -2.93
N VAL A 193 3.08 -17.08 -3.75
CA VAL A 193 1.89 -16.30 -4.15
C VAL A 193 1.05 -17.07 -5.16
N LEU A 194 1.71 -17.79 -6.09
CA LEU A 194 1.02 -18.64 -7.07
C LEU A 194 0.32 -19.83 -6.40
N GLU A 195 0.91 -20.36 -5.33
CA GLU A 195 0.30 -21.39 -4.48
C GLU A 195 -0.97 -20.88 -3.79
N GLU A 196 -0.92 -19.68 -3.18
CA GLU A 196 -2.09 -19.03 -2.59
C GLU A 196 -3.24 -18.87 -3.62
N LEU A 197 -2.92 -18.46 -4.86
CA LEU A 197 -3.90 -18.35 -5.95
C LEU A 197 -4.53 -19.71 -6.33
N ARG A 198 -3.71 -20.75 -6.44
CA ARG A 198 -4.18 -22.11 -6.76
C ARG A 198 -5.08 -22.68 -5.66
N GLU A 199 -4.67 -22.50 -4.38
CA GLU A 199 -5.46 -22.94 -3.24
C GLU A 199 -6.81 -22.22 -3.16
N ALA A 200 -6.84 -20.93 -3.51
CA ALA A 200 -8.07 -20.13 -3.57
C ALA A 200 -8.91 -20.40 -4.84
N GLY A 201 -8.42 -21.21 -5.77
CA GLY A 201 -9.10 -21.46 -7.05
C GLY A 201 -9.17 -20.24 -7.98
N ILE A 202 -8.27 -19.27 -7.80
CA ILE A 202 -8.23 -18.04 -8.61
C ILE A 202 -7.43 -18.28 -9.90
N PRO A 203 -8.02 -18.12 -11.09
CA PRO A 203 -7.32 -18.35 -12.35
C PRO A 203 -6.26 -17.26 -12.60
N TYR A 204 -5.11 -17.69 -13.07
CA TYR A 204 -4.04 -16.78 -13.52
C TYR A 204 -3.35 -17.31 -14.78
N THR A 205 -2.71 -16.40 -15.50
CA THR A 205 -1.88 -16.70 -16.68
C THR A 205 -0.57 -15.92 -16.57
N GLU A 206 0.56 -16.58 -16.85
CA GLU A 206 1.86 -15.93 -16.95
C GLU A 206 2.23 -15.73 -18.42
N VAL A 207 2.60 -14.50 -18.78
CA VAL A 207 3.03 -14.13 -20.13
C VAL A 207 4.25 -13.24 -20.08
N ARG A 208 5.04 -13.23 -21.17
CA ARG A 208 6.18 -12.33 -21.33
C ARG A 208 5.83 -11.08 -22.13
N ASP A 209 4.92 -11.25 -23.09
CA ASP A 209 4.53 -10.19 -24.00
C ASP A 209 3.20 -9.56 -23.57
N MET A 210 3.27 -8.25 -23.32
CA MET A 210 2.11 -7.48 -22.90
C MET A 210 1.14 -7.23 -24.07
N GLU A 211 1.64 -7.05 -25.29
CA GLU A 211 0.81 -6.70 -26.45
C GLU A 211 -0.22 -7.79 -26.76
N SER A 212 0.16 -9.05 -26.54
CA SER A 212 -0.71 -10.20 -26.79
C SER A 212 -1.94 -10.27 -25.90
N VAL A 213 -1.89 -9.66 -24.71
CA VAL A 213 -2.96 -9.75 -23.68
C VAL A 213 -3.65 -8.42 -23.42
N MET A 214 -3.15 -7.30 -23.95
CA MET A 214 -3.72 -5.97 -23.73
C MET A 214 -5.25 -5.87 -23.97
N PRO A 215 -5.82 -6.50 -25.01
CA PRO A 215 -7.26 -6.42 -25.24
C PRO A 215 -8.14 -7.04 -24.14
N GLU A 216 -7.56 -7.92 -23.33
CA GLU A 216 -8.29 -8.63 -22.26
C GLU A 216 -8.18 -7.91 -20.90
N LEU A 217 -7.23 -6.97 -20.76
CA LEU A 217 -6.89 -6.37 -19.48
C LEU A 217 -7.79 -5.19 -19.11
N ALA A 218 -8.32 -5.23 -17.91
CA ALA A 218 -8.96 -4.09 -17.28
C ALA A 218 -9.06 -4.34 -15.76
N PRO A 219 -8.25 -3.71 -14.95
CA PRO A 219 -7.17 -2.74 -15.17
C PRO A 219 -5.78 -3.38 -15.40
N LEU A 220 -4.81 -2.56 -15.83
CA LEU A 220 -3.40 -2.92 -15.87
C LEU A 220 -2.65 -2.24 -14.71
N TYR A 221 -2.10 -3.03 -13.80
CA TYR A 221 -1.28 -2.56 -12.68
C TYR A 221 0.22 -2.70 -13.01
N ARG A 222 0.96 -1.58 -12.94
CA ARG A 222 2.40 -1.56 -13.19
C ARG A 222 3.14 -1.03 -11.97
N PRO A 223 3.76 -1.88 -11.15
CA PRO A 223 4.62 -1.43 -10.05
C PRO A 223 5.84 -0.69 -10.61
N GLY A 224 6.30 0.32 -9.86
CA GLY A 224 7.53 1.04 -10.21
C GLY A 224 8.75 0.13 -10.11
N VAL A 225 9.57 0.08 -11.17
CA VAL A 225 10.85 -0.62 -11.13
C VAL A 225 11.82 0.21 -10.29
N ARG A 226 12.33 -0.35 -9.20
CA ARG A 226 13.40 0.28 -8.40
C ARG A 226 14.74 0.19 -9.16
N ARG A 227 15.32 1.34 -9.51
CA ARG A 227 16.59 1.45 -10.23
C ARG A 227 17.82 1.19 -9.35
N ASP A 228 17.66 1.17 -8.05
CA ASP A 228 18.69 1.06 -7.01
C ASP A 228 19.01 -0.38 -6.60
N ARG A 229 18.44 -1.38 -7.26
CA ARG A 229 18.79 -2.79 -7.03
C ARG A 229 19.85 -3.25 -8.02
N PRO A 230 20.91 -3.97 -7.56
CA PRO A 230 21.97 -4.45 -8.43
C PRO A 230 21.52 -5.37 -9.57
N ASP A 231 20.32 -5.98 -9.43
CA ASP A 231 19.74 -6.93 -10.38
C ASP A 231 18.68 -6.28 -11.29
N ALA A 232 18.47 -4.97 -11.19
CA ALA A 232 17.48 -4.27 -12.00
C ALA A 232 17.96 -4.10 -13.43
N HIS A 233 17.60 -5.04 -14.31
CA HIS A 233 17.74 -4.84 -15.75
C HIS A 233 16.87 -3.69 -16.24
N PRO A 234 17.40 -2.79 -17.05
CA PRO A 234 16.62 -1.70 -17.62
C PRO A 234 15.63 -2.25 -18.65
N VAL A 235 14.41 -2.54 -18.23
CA VAL A 235 13.30 -2.73 -19.16
C VAL A 235 12.88 -1.35 -19.66
N HIS A 236 13.63 -0.82 -20.61
CA HIS A 236 13.31 0.41 -21.32
C HIS A 236 12.43 0.09 -22.52
N ALA A 237 11.12 0.15 -22.33
CA ALA A 237 10.24 0.60 -23.39
C ALA A 237 9.46 1.81 -22.84
N PRO A 238 9.52 2.99 -23.46
CA PRO A 238 8.66 4.09 -23.10
C PRO A 238 7.24 3.74 -23.59
N LEU A 239 6.43 3.17 -22.72
CA LEU A 239 5.01 3.05 -22.97
C LEU A 239 4.43 4.46 -22.89
N ARG A 240 3.97 4.98 -24.01
CA ARG A 240 3.10 6.15 -24.03
C ARG A 240 1.86 5.84 -23.21
N PRO A 241 1.35 6.77 -22.40
CA PRO A 241 0.08 6.58 -21.72
C PRO A 241 -1.00 6.35 -22.78
N ALA A 242 -1.76 5.29 -22.63
CA ALA A 242 -2.83 4.91 -23.56
C ALA A 242 -4.08 5.80 -23.43
N TYR A 243 -4.04 6.82 -22.57
CA TYR A 243 -5.08 7.81 -22.43
C TYR A 243 -4.48 9.23 -22.40
N PRO A 244 -4.92 10.15 -23.27
CA PRO A 244 -4.62 11.56 -23.08
C PRO A 244 -5.30 12.04 -21.81
N LEU A 245 -4.52 12.61 -20.89
CA LEU A 245 -5.04 13.49 -19.88
C LEU A 245 -5.43 14.76 -20.63
N ASP A 246 -6.71 14.92 -20.96
CA ASP A 246 -7.24 16.19 -21.38
C ASP A 246 -7.23 17.18 -20.19
N PRO A 247 -6.95 18.48 -20.45
CA PRO A 247 -6.63 19.50 -19.46
C PRO A 247 -7.74 19.83 -18.48
#